data_55f8c0d08966499f39b4ea49262f27d6
#
_entry.id   55f8c0d08966499f39b4ea49262f27d6
#
_cell.length_a   1.000
_cell.length_b   1.000
_cell.length_c   1.000
_cell.angle_alpha   90.00
_cell.angle_beta   90.00
_cell.angle_gamma   90.00
#
_symmetry.space_group_name_H-M   'P 1'
#
loop_
_entity.id
_entity.type
_entity.pdbx_description
1 polymer ?
#
loop_
_entity_poly.entity_id
_entity_poly.type
_entity_poly.pdbx_seq_one_letter_code
_entity_poly.pdbx_strand_id
1 'polypeptide(L)'
;DKEQPFVRFFLENARISSDGSLYNPNEVYPTGTAANEAMNTFNELTFNTSEAYGVTELEADKKQLVDRYKQQMRETIDRNRDNICGMIILAETGSMFFTPQEVLAEIDRFPAEWQQRRELTDLRKVMEQRLRTTVGQPYVDISAPNADDEAVSLKSVIENPANKYVLVDFWASWCGPCLREIPYLQADYEKYRKKGFEIYAVSLDDERDAWVKTIADKQMKWIQVCDFKAFDSPASLDYAVES
;
A
#
# COMPACT_ATOMS: atom_id res chain seq x y z
N ASP A 1 -7.04 -25.93 4.23
CA ASP A 1 -6.82 -25.59 5.66
C ASP A 1 -7.76 -24.46 6.00
N LYS A 2 -8.68 -24.70 6.94
CA LYS A 2 -9.48 -23.62 7.50
C LYS A 2 -8.54 -22.81 8.38
N GLU A 3 -8.27 -21.57 8.02
CA GLU A 3 -7.54 -20.66 8.89
C GLU A 3 -8.21 -20.67 10.27
N GLN A 4 -7.45 -21.04 11.29
CA GLN A 4 -7.98 -20.99 12.65
C GLN A 4 -8.17 -19.51 13.01
N PRO A 5 -9.34 -19.12 13.52
CA PRO A 5 -9.55 -17.75 13.96
C PRO A 5 -8.52 -17.41 15.05
N PHE A 6 -7.83 -16.29 14.90
CA PHE A 6 -6.89 -15.81 15.88
C PHE A 6 -7.35 -14.46 16.43
N VAL A 7 -7.04 -14.22 17.68
CA VAL A 7 -7.30 -12.96 18.37
C VAL A 7 -5.96 -12.30 18.64
N ARG A 8 -5.81 -11.06 18.21
CA ARG A 8 -4.62 -10.27 18.51
C ARG A 8 -4.86 -9.42 19.75
N PHE A 9 -3.90 -9.38 20.64
CA PHE A 9 -3.92 -8.51 21.82
C PHE A 9 -2.51 -8.02 22.14
N PHE A 10 -2.42 -6.91 22.87
CA PHE A 10 -1.16 -6.39 23.37
C PHE A 10 -0.82 -7.05 24.70
N LEU A 11 0.37 -7.66 24.75
CA LEU A 11 0.89 -8.23 26.00
C LEU A 11 1.57 -7.12 26.81
N GLU A 12 0.96 -6.78 27.94
CA GLU A 12 1.45 -5.78 28.87
C GLU A 12 1.62 -6.40 30.25
N ASN A 13 2.37 -5.74 31.13
CA ASN A 13 2.56 -6.23 32.52
C ASN A 13 1.30 -5.96 33.38
N ALA A 14 0.21 -6.61 33.01
CA ALA A 14 -1.09 -6.49 33.66
C ALA A 14 -1.87 -7.80 33.53
N ARG A 15 -2.98 -7.92 34.26
CA ARG A 15 -3.92 -9.03 34.11
C ARG A 15 -4.78 -8.74 32.85
N ILE A 16 -4.60 -9.53 31.82
CA ILE A 16 -5.40 -9.47 30.61
C ILE A 16 -6.45 -10.58 30.68
N SER A 17 -7.69 -10.25 30.40
CA SER A 17 -8.80 -11.19 30.22
C SER A 17 -9.46 -10.94 28.87
N SER A 18 -10.10 -11.95 28.31
CA SER A 18 -10.91 -11.79 27.11
C SER A 18 -12.26 -12.45 27.31
N ASP A 19 -13.30 -11.75 26.91
CA ASP A 19 -14.65 -12.26 26.81
C ASP A 19 -15.01 -12.41 25.34
N GLY A 20 -15.89 -13.35 25.00
CA GLY A 20 -16.36 -13.54 23.63
C GLY A 20 -16.38 -15.01 23.19
N SER A 21 -16.69 -15.23 21.93
CA SER A 21 -16.83 -16.55 21.34
C SER A 21 -15.58 -16.95 20.57
N LEU A 22 -14.99 -18.09 20.87
CA LEU A 22 -13.91 -18.69 20.09
C LEU A 22 -14.32 -19.04 18.63
N TYR A 23 -15.63 -19.07 18.36
CA TYR A 23 -16.17 -19.34 17.03
C TYR A 23 -16.33 -18.06 16.18
N ASN A 24 -16.27 -16.89 16.81
CA ASN A 24 -16.29 -15.58 16.13
C ASN A 24 -15.20 -14.67 16.71
N PRO A 25 -14.01 -14.62 16.12
CA PRO A 25 -12.90 -13.82 16.62
C PRO A 25 -13.20 -12.32 16.67
N ASN A 26 -14.17 -11.85 15.87
CA ASN A 26 -14.62 -10.45 15.89
C ASN A 26 -15.45 -10.11 17.15
N GLU A 27 -15.84 -11.10 17.93
CA GLU A 27 -16.56 -10.94 19.20
C GLU A 27 -15.65 -11.20 20.43
N VAL A 28 -14.34 -11.27 20.23
CA VAL A 28 -13.38 -11.46 21.34
C VAL A 28 -12.72 -10.13 21.66
N TYR A 29 -12.95 -9.67 22.87
CA TYR A 29 -12.51 -8.35 23.34
C TYR A 29 -11.49 -8.52 24.49
N PRO A 30 -10.18 -8.46 24.21
CA PRO A 30 -9.15 -8.44 25.24
C PRO A 30 -9.27 -7.16 26.08
N THR A 31 -9.30 -7.29 27.40
CA THR A 31 -9.47 -6.21 28.38
C THR A 31 -8.39 -6.25 29.46
N GLY A 32 -8.36 -5.24 30.32
CA GLY A 32 -7.45 -5.15 31.47
C GLY A 32 -6.26 -4.24 31.24
N THR A 33 -6.13 -3.64 30.04
CA THR A 33 -5.15 -2.59 29.77
C THR A 33 -5.76 -1.50 28.87
N ALA A 34 -5.30 -0.27 29.04
CA ALA A 34 -5.77 0.85 28.23
C ALA A 34 -5.52 0.65 26.72
N ALA A 35 -4.40 0.01 26.36
CA ALA A 35 -4.08 -0.25 24.97
C ALA A 35 -5.03 -1.28 24.33
N ASN A 36 -5.37 -2.37 25.04
CA ASN A 36 -6.32 -3.37 24.54
C ASN A 36 -7.74 -2.80 24.43
N GLU A 37 -8.19 -2.03 25.41
CA GLU A 37 -9.51 -1.38 25.40
C GLU A 37 -9.63 -0.34 24.27
N ALA A 38 -8.58 0.45 24.04
CA ALA A 38 -8.51 1.39 22.94
C ALA A 38 -8.53 0.69 21.57
N MET A 39 -7.84 -0.44 21.43
CA MET A 39 -7.83 -1.23 20.20
C MET A 39 -9.20 -1.86 19.94
N ASN A 40 -9.90 -2.37 20.96
CA ASN A 40 -11.26 -2.87 20.81
C ASN A 40 -12.19 -1.78 20.25
N THR A 41 -12.14 -0.58 20.86
CA THR A 41 -12.94 0.56 20.39
C THR A 41 -12.59 0.94 18.95
N PHE A 42 -11.31 0.92 18.59
CA PHE A 42 -10.89 1.21 17.22
C PHE A 42 -11.32 0.14 16.21
N ASN A 43 -11.25 -1.13 16.58
CA ASN A 43 -11.73 -2.24 15.74
C ASN A 43 -13.24 -2.15 15.49
N GLU A 44 -14.03 -1.81 16.52
CA GLU A 44 -15.45 -1.55 16.38
C GLU A 44 -15.74 -0.37 15.44
N LEU A 45 -15.01 0.72 15.59
CA LEU A 45 -15.11 1.88 14.68
C LEU A 45 -14.81 1.46 13.23
N THR A 46 -13.75 0.68 13.01
CA THR A 46 -13.33 0.20 11.69
C THR A 46 -14.41 -0.69 11.07
N PHE A 47 -14.92 -1.63 11.83
CA PHE A 47 -16.00 -2.53 11.39
C PHE A 47 -17.26 -1.74 10.99
N ASN A 48 -17.76 -0.88 11.88
CA ASN A 48 -18.96 -0.07 11.62
C ASN A 48 -18.78 0.85 10.40
N THR A 49 -17.59 1.40 10.21
CA THR A 49 -17.29 2.24 9.04
C THR A 49 -17.29 1.42 7.76
N SER A 50 -16.70 0.23 7.78
CA SER A 50 -16.66 -0.70 6.63
C SER A 50 -18.08 -1.13 6.22
N GLU A 51 -18.93 -1.51 7.17
CA GLU A 51 -20.32 -1.86 6.92
C GLU A 51 -21.09 -0.69 6.30
N ALA A 52 -20.95 0.51 6.89
CA ALA A 52 -21.59 1.71 6.37
C ALA A 52 -21.11 2.05 4.95
N TYR A 53 -19.82 1.91 4.67
CA TYR A 53 -19.24 2.15 3.35
C TYR A 53 -19.78 1.16 2.30
N GLY A 54 -19.94 -0.12 2.68
CA GLY A 54 -20.41 -1.17 1.80
C GLY A 54 -21.86 -0.97 1.32
N VAL A 55 -22.72 -0.33 2.13
CA VAL A 55 -24.12 -0.06 1.80
C VAL A 55 -24.38 1.36 1.26
N THR A 56 -23.36 2.23 1.27
CA THR A 56 -23.47 3.60 0.77
C THR A 56 -23.26 3.62 -0.74
N GLU A 57 -24.22 4.18 -1.49
CA GLU A 57 -24.18 4.21 -2.95
C GLU A 57 -23.49 5.48 -3.50
N LEU A 58 -23.71 6.65 -2.87
CA LEU A 58 -23.21 7.92 -3.36
C LEU A 58 -21.73 8.14 -2.99
N GLU A 59 -20.90 8.42 -3.98
CA GLU A 59 -19.47 8.66 -3.78
C GLU A 59 -19.16 9.85 -2.84
N ALA A 60 -20.02 10.88 -2.85
CA ALA A 60 -19.89 12.01 -1.92
C ALA A 60 -20.05 11.58 -0.45
N ASP A 61 -21.01 10.68 -0.19
CA ASP A 61 -21.27 10.17 1.16
C ASP A 61 -20.18 9.19 1.59
N LYS A 62 -19.68 8.35 0.69
CA LYS A 62 -18.50 7.51 0.92
C LYS A 62 -17.29 8.34 1.33
N LYS A 63 -17.05 9.44 0.60
CA LYS A 63 -15.96 10.36 0.95
C LYS A 63 -16.12 10.93 2.35
N GLN A 64 -17.32 11.36 2.73
CA GLN A 64 -17.58 11.89 4.08
C GLN A 64 -17.37 10.82 5.16
N LEU A 65 -17.75 9.56 4.92
CA LEU A 65 -17.46 8.44 5.82
C LEU A 65 -15.96 8.24 6.03
N VAL A 66 -15.21 8.23 4.94
CA VAL A 66 -13.75 8.09 5.00
C VAL A 66 -13.09 9.27 5.73
N ASP A 67 -13.52 10.50 5.44
CA ASP A 67 -12.98 11.70 6.08
C ASP A 67 -13.26 11.68 7.60
N ARG A 68 -14.45 11.26 8.01
CA ARG A 68 -14.83 11.08 9.42
C ARG A 68 -13.98 9.98 10.09
N TYR A 69 -13.81 8.83 9.41
CA TYR A 69 -13.00 7.74 9.91
C TYR A 69 -11.55 8.17 10.14
N LYS A 70 -10.95 8.89 9.18
CA LYS A 70 -9.60 9.46 9.31
C LYS A 70 -9.47 10.38 10.53
N GLN A 71 -10.47 11.22 10.77
CA GLN A 71 -10.50 12.10 11.94
C GLN A 71 -10.56 11.29 13.24
N GLN A 72 -11.46 10.32 13.35
CA GLN A 72 -11.61 9.49 14.55
C GLN A 72 -10.37 8.62 14.79
N MET A 73 -9.72 8.15 13.73
CA MET A 73 -8.42 7.46 13.81
C MET A 73 -7.35 8.37 14.41
N ARG A 74 -7.22 9.62 13.93
CA ARG A 74 -6.27 10.59 14.52
C ARG A 74 -6.55 10.82 16.00
N GLU A 75 -7.79 11.04 16.37
CA GLU A 75 -8.18 11.24 17.77
C GLU A 75 -7.82 10.03 18.64
N THR A 76 -7.96 8.81 18.10
CA THR A 76 -7.58 7.58 18.80
C THR A 76 -6.06 7.47 18.94
N ILE A 77 -5.29 7.77 17.89
CA ILE A 77 -3.84 7.84 17.94
C ILE A 77 -3.40 8.89 18.98
N ASP A 78 -4.01 10.07 18.97
CA ASP A 78 -3.65 11.18 19.88
C ASP A 78 -3.83 10.80 21.35
N ARG A 79 -4.90 10.08 21.68
CA ARG A 79 -5.16 9.63 23.06
C ARG A 79 -4.24 8.48 23.50
N ASN A 80 -3.57 7.83 22.56
CA ASN A 80 -2.77 6.61 22.78
C ASN A 80 -1.32 6.74 22.30
N ARG A 81 -0.75 7.97 22.29
CA ARG A 81 0.63 8.19 21.85
C ARG A 81 1.70 7.66 22.82
N ASP A 82 1.32 7.42 24.05
CA ASP A 82 2.16 6.89 25.12
C ASP A 82 2.03 5.37 25.31
N ASN A 83 1.35 4.70 24.40
CA ASN A 83 1.18 3.25 24.44
C ASN A 83 1.21 2.61 23.05
N ILE A 84 1.27 1.28 23.02
CA ILE A 84 1.43 0.50 21.80
C ILE A 84 0.25 0.62 20.84
N CYS A 85 -0.97 0.88 21.33
CA CYS A 85 -2.17 0.96 20.50
C CYS A 85 -2.07 2.10 19.47
N GLY A 86 -1.72 3.32 19.89
CA GLY A 86 -1.57 4.45 18.97
C GLY A 86 -0.50 4.22 17.90
N MET A 87 0.62 3.60 18.28
CA MET A 87 1.69 3.23 17.36
C MET A 87 1.21 2.23 16.30
N ILE A 88 0.54 1.16 16.72
CA ILE A 88 0.06 0.10 15.79
C ILE A 88 -1.04 0.64 14.88
N ILE A 89 -1.98 1.44 15.39
CA ILE A 89 -3.01 2.08 14.56
C ILE A 89 -2.37 2.94 13.46
N LEU A 90 -1.35 3.75 13.79
CA LEU A 90 -0.66 4.55 12.78
C LEU A 90 0.07 3.68 11.77
N ALA A 91 0.81 2.67 12.22
CA ALA A 91 1.64 1.84 11.36
C ALA A 91 0.81 0.96 10.41
N GLU A 92 -0.23 0.32 10.90
CA GLU A 92 -1.01 -0.65 10.11
C GLU A 92 -2.17 0.00 9.35
N THR A 93 -2.91 0.89 9.99
CA THR A 93 -4.12 1.47 9.39
C THR A 93 -3.87 2.90 8.88
N GLY A 94 -3.22 3.74 9.68
CA GLY A 94 -2.95 5.13 9.30
C GLY A 94 -2.14 5.25 8.02
N SER A 95 -1.15 4.37 7.81
CA SER A 95 -0.32 4.32 6.59
C SER A 95 -1.12 4.08 5.30
N MET A 96 -2.34 3.54 5.39
CA MET A 96 -3.24 3.29 4.26
C MET A 96 -4.14 4.50 3.96
N PHE A 97 -4.45 5.31 4.98
CA PHE A 97 -5.43 6.39 4.87
C PHE A 97 -4.82 7.79 4.86
N PHE A 98 -3.63 7.97 5.41
CA PHE A 98 -2.92 9.25 5.47
C PHE A 98 -1.88 9.35 4.36
N THR A 99 -1.61 10.57 3.91
CA THR A 99 -0.51 10.83 2.99
C THR A 99 0.84 10.59 3.68
N PRO A 100 1.92 10.32 2.93
CA PRO A 100 3.26 10.17 3.53
C PRO A 100 3.67 11.34 4.42
N GLN A 101 3.34 12.59 4.02
CA GLN A 101 3.60 13.79 4.83
C GLN A 101 2.83 13.75 6.16
N GLU A 102 1.55 13.36 6.11
CA GLU A 102 0.72 13.26 7.32
C GLU A 102 1.25 12.17 8.26
N VAL A 103 1.63 11.00 7.73
CA VAL A 103 2.19 9.91 8.56
C VAL A 103 3.49 10.36 9.24
N LEU A 104 4.40 10.99 8.51
CA LEU A 104 5.65 11.51 9.08
C LEU A 104 5.38 12.54 10.18
N ALA A 105 4.45 13.46 9.94
CA ALA A 105 4.05 14.44 10.96
C ALA A 105 3.42 13.76 12.20
N GLU A 106 2.66 12.68 12.00
CA GLU A 106 2.11 11.93 13.13
C GLU A 106 3.20 11.17 13.90
N ILE A 107 4.21 10.58 13.21
CA ILE A 107 5.36 9.95 13.89
C ILE A 107 6.11 10.95 14.77
N ASP A 108 6.35 12.18 14.29
CA ASP A 108 7.07 13.21 15.03
C ASP A 108 6.37 13.66 16.32
N ARG A 109 5.06 13.41 16.43
CA ARG A 109 4.25 13.73 17.61
C ARG A 109 4.29 12.65 18.70
N PHE A 110 4.84 11.46 18.42
CA PHE A 110 5.04 10.45 19.46
C PHE A 110 6.18 10.84 20.39
N PRO A 111 6.16 10.41 21.69
CA PRO A 111 7.31 10.55 22.57
C PRO A 111 8.57 9.91 21.96
N ALA A 112 9.75 10.45 22.26
CA ALA A 112 11.01 10.04 21.64
C ALA A 112 11.30 8.54 21.77
N GLU A 113 10.92 7.94 22.88
CA GLU A 113 11.06 6.48 23.11
C GLU A 113 10.22 5.65 22.15
N TRP A 114 9.03 6.11 21.77
CA TRP A 114 8.16 5.46 20.81
C TRP A 114 8.65 5.66 19.37
N GLN A 115 9.15 6.83 19.03
CA GLN A 115 9.71 7.10 17.71
C GLN A 115 10.88 6.18 17.34
N GLN A 116 11.59 5.64 18.34
CA GLN A 116 12.71 4.70 18.14
C GLN A 116 12.26 3.24 18.02
N ARG A 117 10.99 2.94 18.20
CA ARG A 117 10.46 1.60 18.00
C ARG A 117 10.56 1.21 16.53
N ARG A 118 10.84 -0.07 16.30
CA ARG A 118 11.06 -0.61 14.96
C ARG A 118 9.89 -0.29 14.02
N GLU A 119 8.67 -0.43 14.51
CA GLU A 119 7.44 -0.18 13.76
C GLU A 119 7.38 1.24 13.19
N LEU A 120 7.74 2.25 13.99
CA LEU A 120 7.76 3.64 13.54
C LEU A 120 9.01 4.00 12.74
N THR A 121 10.17 3.40 13.03
CA THR A 121 11.38 3.64 12.25
C THR A 121 11.29 3.03 10.86
N ASP A 122 10.70 1.86 10.72
CA ASP A 122 10.50 1.21 9.43
C ASP A 122 9.40 1.95 8.63
N LEU A 123 8.29 2.30 9.30
CA LEU A 123 7.25 3.13 8.69
C LEU A 123 7.81 4.48 8.18
N ARG A 124 8.65 5.16 8.96
CA ARG A 124 9.30 6.41 8.55
C ARG A 124 10.09 6.24 7.26
N LYS A 125 10.93 5.21 7.17
CA LYS A 125 11.72 4.91 5.97
C LYS A 125 10.84 4.74 4.74
N VAL A 126 9.77 3.95 4.87
CA VAL A 126 8.81 3.73 3.78
C VAL A 126 8.13 5.04 3.37
N MET A 127 7.70 5.85 4.33
CA MET A 127 7.03 7.12 4.03
C MET A 127 7.98 8.16 3.40
N GLU A 128 9.22 8.26 3.88
CA GLU A 128 10.25 9.10 3.26
C GLU A 128 10.55 8.68 1.83
N GLN A 129 10.52 7.38 1.55
CA GLN A 129 10.70 6.84 0.21
C GLN A 129 9.50 7.15 -0.68
N ARG A 130 8.27 6.93 -0.20
CA ARG A 130 7.02 7.31 -0.91
C ARG A 130 6.94 8.80 -1.22
N LEU A 131 7.52 9.66 -0.36
CA LEU A 131 7.59 11.10 -0.61
C LEU A 131 8.34 11.44 -1.90
N ARG A 132 9.36 10.66 -2.28
CA ARG A 132 10.19 10.90 -3.46
C ARG A 132 9.40 10.79 -4.75
N THR A 133 8.29 10.05 -4.75
CA THR A 133 7.46 9.78 -5.93
C THR A 133 6.04 10.35 -5.81
N THR A 134 5.80 11.26 -4.84
CA THR A 134 4.51 11.95 -4.73
C THR A 134 4.29 12.93 -5.88
N VAL A 135 3.02 13.24 -6.15
CA VAL A 135 2.63 14.22 -7.18
C VAL A 135 3.37 15.54 -6.98
N GLY A 136 3.99 16.03 -8.06
CA GLY A 136 4.78 17.27 -8.07
C GLY A 136 6.28 17.06 -7.82
N GLN A 137 6.72 15.86 -7.46
CA GLN A 137 8.14 15.51 -7.39
C GLN A 137 8.66 15.04 -8.76
N PRO A 138 9.95 15.23 -9.06
CA PRO A 138 10.57 14.59 -10.21
C PRO A 138 10.45 13.07 -10.11
N TYR A 139 10.27 12.40 -11.26
CA TYR A 139 10.34 10.94 -11.29
C TYR A 139 11.73 10.43 -10.90
N VAL A 140 11.79 9.23 -10.37
CA VAL A 140 13.05 8.50 -10.15
C VAL A 140 13.31 7.66 -11.40
N ASP A 141 14.50 7.76 -11.98
CA ASP A 141 14.82 6.98 -13.19
C ASP A 141 14.92 5.48 -12.84
N ILE A 142 14.36 4.67 -13.72
CA ILE A 142 14.42 3.21 -13.66
C ILE A 142 15.15 2.75 -14.91
N SER A 143 16.13 1.87 -14.77
CA SER A 143 16.79 1.23 -15.89
C SER A 143 16.86 -0.28 -15.67
N ALA A 144 16.19 -1.04 -16.54
CA ALA A 144 16.17 -2.50 -16.46
C ALA A 144 16.13 -3.10 -17.88
N PRO A 145 16.53 -4.38 -18.05
CA PRO A 145 16.52 -5.03 -19.35
C PRO A 145 15.08 -5.31 -19.84
N ASN A 146 14.89 -5.21 -21.16
CA ASN A 146 13.72 -5.70 -21.86
C ASN A 146 13.84 -7.20 -22.17
N ALA A 147 12.88 -7.75 -22.92
CA ALA A 147 12.89 -9.17 -23.30
C ALA A 147 14.07 -9.57 -24.23
N ASP A 148 14.70 -8.61 -24.88
CA ASP A 148 15.87 -8.79 -25.75
C ASP A 148 17.20 -8.53 -25.01
N ASP A 149 17.18 -8.42 -23.67
CA ASP A 149 18.29 -8.10 -22.79
C ASP A 149 18.91 -6.69 -23.02
N GLU A 150 18.19 -5.81 -23.67
CA GLU A 150 18.58 -4.42 -23.86
C GLU A 150 18.10 -3.56 -22.68
N ALA A 151 19.02 -2.76 -22.13
CA ALA A 151 18.67 -1.83 -21.04
C ALA A 151 17.80 -0.69 -21.60
N VAL A 152 16.61 -0.53 -21.01
CA VAL A 152 15.70 0.56 -21.32
C VAL A 152 15.52 1.41 -20.06
N SER A 153 15.84 2.72 -20.15
CA SER A 153 15.62 3.63 -19.03
C SER A 153 14.29 4.37 -19.16
N LEU A 154 13.61 4.59 -18.04
CA LEU A 154 12.41 5.43 -17.96
C LEU A 154 12.72 6.84 -18.49
N LYS A 155 13.93 7.35 -18.18
CA LYS A 155 14.39 8.64 -18.69
C LYS A 155 14.35 8.70 -20.22
N SER A 156 14.85 7.67 -20.92
CA SER A 156 14.86 7.65 -22.38
C SER A 156 13.45 7.64 -22.97
N VAL A 157 12.48 7.06 -22.26
CA VAL A 157 11.07 7.02 -22.64
C VAL A 157 10.39 8.38 -22.44
N ILE A 158 10.68 9.03 -21.30
CA ILE A 158 10.13 10.36 -20.98
C ILE A 158 10.71 11.45 -21.87
N GLU A 159 12.01 11.40 -22.18
CA GLU A 159 12.69 12.37 -23.05
C GLU A 159 12.35 12.19 -24.54
N ASN A 160 11.69 11.10 -24.91
CA ASN A 160 11.20 10.92 -26.28
C ASN A 160 10.09 11.94 -26.58
N PRO A 161 10.27 12.87 -27.57
CA PRO A 161 9.30 13.92 -27.83
C PRO A 161 7.94 13.41 -28.33
N ALA A 162 7.86 12.15 -28.76
CA ALA A 162 6.59 11.52 -29.12
C ALA A 162 5.73 11.18 -27.91
N ASN A 163 6.32 11.08 -26.73
CA ASN A 163 5.62 10.71 -25.49
C ASN A 163 5.30 11.98 -24.69
N LYS A 164 4.01 12.22 -24.46
CA LYS A 164 3.51 13.34 -23.65
C LYS A 164 3.14 12.90 -22.23
N TYR A 165 2.72 11.66 -22.11
CA TYR A 165 2.33 11.01 -20.86
C TYR A 165 2.92 9.61 -20.83
N VAL A 166 3.57 9.26 -19.74
CA VAL A 166 4.13 7.93 -19.51
C VAL A 166 3.51 7.37 -18.22
N LEU A 167 2.83 6.24 -18.35
CA LEU A 167 2.37 5.46 -17.20
C LEU A 167 3.50 4.53 -16.78
N VAL A 168 3.95 4.62 -15.53
CA VAL A 168 4.82 3.62 -14.92
C VAL A 168 3.91 2.61 -14.22
N ASP A 169 3.94 1.36 -14.69
CA ASP A 169 3.10 0.27 -14.22
C ASP A 169 3.95 -0.82 -13.57
N PHE A 170 3.69 -1.14 -12.31
CA PHE A 170 4.35 -2.25 -11.61
C PHE A 170 3.42 -3.46 -11.59
N TRP A 171 3.88 -4.57 -12.16
CA TRP A 171 3.08 -5.77 -12.33
C TRP A 171 3.91 -7.05 -12.16
N ALA A 172 3.27 -8.21 -12.19
CA ALA A 172 3.95 -9.49 -12.29
C ALA A 172 3.05 -10.55 -12.96
N SER A 173 3.66 -11.59 -13.51
CA SER A 173 2.93 -12.72 -14.15
C SER A 173 2.04 -13.48 -13.16
N TRP A 174 2.39 -13.49 -11.89
CA TRP A 174 1.66 -14.11 -10.79
C TRP A 174 0.67 -13.17 -10.11
N CYS A 175 0.67 -11.88 -10.43
CA CYS A 175 -0.22 -10.88 -9.84
C CYS A 175 -1.63 -10.95 -10.45
N GLY A 176 -2.54 -11.68 -9.83
CA GLY A 176 -3.91 -11.84 -10.33
C GLY A 176 -4.68 -10.54 -10.56
N PRO A 177 -4.66 -9.56 -9.64
CA PRO A 177 -5.23 -8.23 -9.87
C PRO A 177 -4.65 -7.53 -11.10
N CYS A 178 -3.30 -7.51 -11.23
CA CYS A 178 -2.61 -6.88 -12.37
C CYS A 178 -3.05 -7.49 -13.70
N LEU A 179 -3.15 -8.82 -13.77
CA LEU A 179 -3.60 -9.53 -14.97
C LEU A 179 -5.05 -9.20 -15.38
N ARG A 180 -5.90 -8.83 -14.42
CA ARG A 180 -7.28 -8.39 -14.70
C ARG A 180 -7.34 -6.96 -15.23
N GLU A 181 -6.34 -6.14 -14.97
CA GLU A 181 -6.24 -4.75 -15.42
C GLU A 181 -5.74 -4.65 -16.88
N ILE A 182 -4.95 -5.63 -17.36
CA ILE A 182 -4.36 -5.62 -18.70
C ILE A 182 -5.36 -5.30 -19.83
N PRO A 183 -6.59 -5.85 -19.89
CA PRO A 183 -7.53 -5.51 -20.95
C PRO A 183 -7.90 -4.02 -21.00
N TYR A 184 -7.97 -3.36 -19.85
CA TYR A 184 -8.23 -1.92 -19.76
C TYR A 184 -7.03 -1.11 -20.24
N LEU A 185 -5.81 -1.50 -19.81
CA LEU A 185 -4.56 -0.89 -20.27
C LEU A 185 -4.40 -1.03 -21.80
N GLN A 186 -4.77 -2.19 -22.37
CA GLN A 186 -4.76 -2.40 -23.83
C GLN A 186 -5.69 -1.44 -24.55
N ALA A 187 -6.93 -1.31 -24.07
CA ALA A 187 -7.92 -0.41 -24.67
C ALA A 187 -7.44 1.06 -24.63
N ASP A 188 -6.87 1.49 -23.51
CA ASP A 188 -6.34 2.83 -23.36
C ASP A 188 -5.06 3.04 -24.18
N TYR A 189 -4.18 2.06 -24.24
CA TYR A 189 -2.98 2.11 -25.08
C TYR A 189 -3.32 2.26 -26.57
N GLU A 190 -4.23 1.45 -27.09
CA GLU A 190 -4.70 1.54 -28.47
C GLU A 190 -5.33 2.92 -28.79
N LYS A 191 -6.11 3.46 -27.84
CA LYS A 191 -6.82 4.73 -27.99
C LYS A 191 -5.91 5.95 -27.94
N TYR A 192 -4.87 5.90 -27.09
CA TYR A 192 -4.08 7.08 -26.73
C TYR A 192 -2.62 7.04 -27.20
N ARG A 193 -2.09 5.88 -27.62
CA ARG A 193 -0.69 5.74 -28.09
C ARG A 193 -0.31 6.79 -29.14
N LYS A 194 -1.17 6.97 -30.13
CA LYS A 194 -0.94 7.96 -31.21
C LYS A 194 -1.08 9.42 -30.77
N LYS A 195 -1.57 9.65 -29.55
CA LYS A 195 -1.70 10.98 -28.95
C LYS A 195 -0.56 11.28 -27.96
N GLY A 196 0.42 10.39 -27.86
CA GLY A 196 1.59 10.53 -27.03
C GLY A 196 1.49 9.85 -25.65
N PHE A 197 0.64 8.84 -25.50
CA PHE A 197 0.61 8.00 -24.31
C PHE A 197 1.53 6.80 -24.47
N GLU A 198 2.37 6.54 -23.48
CA GLU A 198 3.23 5.36 -23.42
C GLU A 198 3.07 4.67 -22.06
N ILE A 199 3.30 3.36 -22.01
CA ILE A 199 3.37 2.58 -20.78
C ILE A 199 4.79 2.01 -20.65
N TYR A 200 5.41 2.26 -19.50
CA TYR A 200 6.67 1.69 -19.08
C TYR A 200 6.38 0.72 -17.94
N ALA A 201 6.24 -0.57 -18.27
CA ALA A 201 5.84 -1.60 -17.35
C ALA A 201 7.07 -2.28 -16.73
N VAL A 202 7.17 -2.21 -15.41
CA VAL A 202 8.24 -2.80 -14.59
C VAL A 202 7.70 -4.07 -13.96
N SER A 203 8.25 -5.22 -14.37
CA SER A 203 7.83 -6.49 -13.79
C SER A 203 8.58 -6.79 -12.50
N LEU A 204 7.85 -7.34 -11.54
CA LEU A 204 8.35 -7.89 -10.27
C LEU A 204 8.48 -9.42 -10.32
N ASP A 205 8.60 -9.98 -11.52
CA ASP A 205 8.88 -11.41 -11.70
C ASP A 205 10.33 -11.73 -11.31
N ASP A 206 10.54 -12.93 -10.80
CA ASP A 206 11.85 -13.54 -10.56
C ASP A 206 12.20 -14.61 -11.61
N GLU A 207 11.21 -15.03 -12.43
CA GLU A 207 11.33 -16.04 -13.45
C GLU A 207 11.09 -15.47 -14.86
N ARG A 208 12.15 -15.46 -15.69
CA ARG A 208 12.14 -14.89 -17.05
C ARG A 208 11.07 -15.55 -17.94
N ASP A 209 10.98 -16.88 -17.94
CA ASP A 209 10.09 -17.62 -18.84
C ASP A 209 8.63 -17.30 -18.56
N ALA A 210 8.24 -17.18 -17.30
CA ALA A 210 6.90 -16.81 -16.87
C ALA A 210 6.54 -15.39 -17.34
N TRP A 211 7.45 -14.44 -17.18
CA TRP A 211 7.32 -13.07 -17.62
C TRP A 211 7.13 -12.96 -19.13
N VAL A 212 8.07 -13.51 -19.92
CA VAL A 212 8.03 -13.45 -21.41
C VAL A 212 6.78 -14.14 -21.94
N LYS A 213 6.43 -15.31 -21.37
CA LYS A 213 5.22 -16.03 -21.75
C LYS A 213 3.98 -15.19 -21.50
N THR A 214 3.88 -14.51 -20.35
CA THR A 214 2.70 -13.71 -20.00
C THR A 214 2.58 -12.48 -20.91
N ILE A 215 3.68 -11.81 -21.24
CA ILE A 215 3.69 -10.70 -22.21
C ILE A 215 3.11 -11.17 -23.57
N ALA A 216 3.56 -12.32 -24.07
CA ALA A 216 3.11 -12.88 -25.33
C ALA A 216 1.63 -13.30 -25.27
N ASP A 217 1.24 -14.08 -24.28
CA ASP A 217 -0.13 -14.58 -24.11
C ASP A 217 -1.15 -13.44 -23.97
N LYS A 218 -0.75 -12.38 -23.27
CA LYS A 218 -1.57 -11.18 -23.06
C LYS A 218 -1.41 -10.13 -24.14
N GLN A 219 -0.52 -10.30 -25.11
CA GLN A 219 -0.27 -9.34 -26.20
C GLN A 219 0.04 -7.92 -25.72
N MET A 220 0.87 -7.79 -24.69
CA MET A 220 1.26 -6.50 -24.11
C MET A 220 2.26 -5.79 -25.04
N LYS A 221 1.81 -4.77 -25.77
CA LYS A 221 2.56 -4.10 -26.86
C LYS A 221 3.42 -2.92 -26.42
N TRP A 222 3.35 -2.55 -25.16
CA TRP A 222 4.10 -1.44 -24.58
C TRP A 222 5.44 -1.89 -24.01
N ILE A 223 6.24 -0.95 -23.52
CA ILE A 223 7.57 -1.21 -22.99
C ILE A 223 7.48 -2.10 -21.77
N GLN A 224 8.26 -3.19 -21.78
CA GLN A 224 8.33 -4.17 -20.71
C GLN A 224 9.76 -4.30 -20.24
N VAL A 225 10.02 -4.14 -18.94
CA VAL A 225 11.33 -4.32 -18.33
C VAL A 225 11.24 -5.18 -17.08
N CYS A 226 12.28 -5.95 -16.78
CA CYS A 226 12.39 -6.79 -15.60
C CYS A 226 13.86 -7.00 -15.23
N ASP A 227 14.24 -6.85 -13.97
CA ASP A 227 15.58 -7.18 -13.45
C ASP A 227 15.63 -8.51 -12.66
N PHE A 228 14.50 -9.19 -12.59
CA PHE A 228 14.29 -10.49 -11.93
C PHE A 228 14.66 -10.51 -10.44
N LYS A 229 14.51 -9.38 -9.75
CA LYS A 229 14.77 -9.25 -8.32
C LYS A 229 13.52 -9.10 -7.47
N ALA A 230 12.35 -9.27 -8.06
CA ALA A 230 11.07 -9.13 -7.38
C ALA A 230 10.99 -7.80 -6.58
N PHE A 231 10.61 -7.86 -5.32
CA PHE A 231 10.53 -6.68 -4.45
C PHE A 231 11.89 -6.12 -4.00
N ASP A 232 13.00 -6.86 -4.22
CA ASP A 232 14.38 -6.37 -3.99
C ASP A 232 14.93 -5.55 -5.17
N SER A 233 14.14 -5.36 -6.22
CA SER A 233 14.45 -4.49 -7.34
C SER A 233 14.68 -3.04 -6.87
N PRO A 234 15.74 -2.35 -7.32
CA PRO A 234 15.91 -0.91 -7.06
C PRO A 234 14.67 -0.10 -7.46
N ALA A 235 13.99 -0.47 -8.55
CA ALA A 235 12.76 0.18 -8.99
C ALA A 235 11.63 0.02 -7.97
N SER A 236 11.42 -1.19 -7.44
CA SER A 236 10.44 -1.46 -6.38
C SER A 236 10.76 -0.65 -5.13
N LEU A 237 12.01 -0.66 -4.69
CA LEU A 237 12.46 0.09 -3.52
C LEU A 237 12.29 1.60 -3.72
N ASP A 238 12.70 2.16 -4.86
CA ASP A 238 12.64 3.61 -5.12
C ASP A 238 11.21 4.14 -5.23
N TYR A 239 10.28 3.33 -5.71
CA TYR A 239 8.85 3.68 -5.81
C TYR A 239 8.03 3.16 -4.62
N ALA A 240 8.67 2.57 -3.60
CA ALA A 240 8.04 2.00 -2.41
C ALA A 240 6.88 1.05 -2.75
N VAL A 241 7.13 0.17 -3.72
CA VAL A 241 6.20 -0.91 -4.09
C VAL A 241 6.44 -2.09 -3.16
N GLU A 242 5.41 -2.47 -2.43
CA GLU A 242 5.45 -3.52 -1.40
C GLU A 242 4.56 -4.71 -1.80
N SER A 243 4.82 -5.87 -1.17
CA SER A 243 4.06 -7.11 -1.37
C SER A 243 2.65 -7.08 -0.77
#